data_b71182e356ab685ca055b8559ec0984a
#
_entry.id   b71182e356ab685ca055b8559ec0984a
#
_cell.length_a   1.000
_cell.length_b   1.000
_cell.length_c   1.000
_cell.angle_alpha   90.00
_cell.angle_beta   90.00
_cell.angle_gamma   90.00
#
_symmetry.space_group_name_H-M   'P 1'
#
loop_
_entity.id
_entity.type
_entity.pdbx_description
1 polymer ?
#
loop_
_entity_poly.entity_id
_entity_poly.type
_entity_poly.pdbx_seq_one_letter_code
_entity_poly.pdbx_strand_id
1 'polypeptide(L)'
;MHIEIEPTTVDQVADLRFLYARELDDVIRYEREIRQGRTRIYGVWNGGALIGYGILHGEGEDRNTVVEFFLLPQYRWHTVPVFDHFTKVTEAAGVQARTNDTGLVLLLYERTRDIVPGNFYFRDAENTPQRTPGLRCRAITPDDLDVLTPIMTTSEGWPFELPDRGALATWIESNEGRLLEDDEGIAGIGAILHGYNAPFASIGMVVMKRARRRGYGAYLIEEVKRETYAMGKIPRADCAPWNAASRATLLRSGFLVNARALRGTLSAQS
;
A
#
# COMPACT_ATOMS: atom_id res chain seq x y z
N MET A 1 -7.30 29.39 -18.80
CA MET A 1 -7.32 28.84 -17.42
C MET A 1 -6.04 29.29 -16.75
N HIS A 2 -6.10 29.86 -15.57
CA HIS A 2 -4.93 30.30 -14.80
C HIS A 2 -4.71 29.28 -13.70
N ILE A 3 -3.70 28.40 -13.88
CA ILE A 3 -3.40 27.31 -12.96
C ILE A 3 -2.24 27.70 -12.06
N GLU A 4 -2.48 27.57 -10.76
CA GLU A 4 -1.50 27.74 -9.71
C GLU A 4 -1.30 26.41 -8.99
N ILE A 5 -0.04 26.07 -8.70
CA ILE A 5 0.34 24.84 -7.99
C ILE A 5 1.04 25.27 -6.71
N GLU A 6 0.42 24.98 -5.57
CA GLU A 6 0.92 25.44 -4.27
C GLU A 6 0.99 24.29 -3.26
N PRO A 7 1.99 24.28 -2.37
CA PRO A 7 2.00 23.36 -1.23
C PRO A 7 0.71 23.47 -0.43
N THR A 8 0.18 22.33 0.00
CA THR A 8 -1.06 22.25 0.77
C THR A 8 -0.99 21.13 1.81
N THR A 9 -2.06 20.95 2.57
CA THR A 9 -2.14 19.89 3.58
C THR A 9 -3.14 18.81 3.17
N VAL A 10 -3.03 17.64 3.81
CA VAL A 10 -3.96 16.52 3.57
C VAL A 10 -5.41 16.94 3.88
N ASP A 11 -5.61 17.76 4.89
CA ASP A 11 -6.94 18.20 5.30
C ASP A 11 -7.59 19.14 4.26
N GLN A 12 -6.80 20.00 3.62
CA GLN A 12 -7.29 20.90 2.57
C GLN A 12 -7.73 20.15 1.31
N VAL A 13 -7.17 18.99 1.04
CA VAL A 13 -7.53 18.15 -0.13
C VAL A 13 -8.40 16.95 0.23
N ALA A 14 -8.90 16.87 1.46
CA ALA A 14 -9.61 15.69 1.96
C ALA A 14 -10.82 15.30 1.11
N ASP A 15 -11.64 16.25 0.69
CA ASP A 15 -12.81 15.99 -0.16
C ASP A 15 -12.42 15.48 -1.54
N LEU A 16 -11.34 16.00 -2.12
CA LEU A 16 -10.82 15.53 -3.41
C LEU A 16 -10.22 14.13 -3.28
N ARG A 17 -9.51 13.84 -2.18
CA ARG A 17 -8.99 12.51 -1.89
C ARG A 17 -10.10 11.49 -1.64
N PHE A 18 -11.20 11.91 -1.04
CA PHE A 18 -12.37 11.05 -0.90
C PHE A 18 -12.94 10.66 -2.27
N LEU A 19 -13.04 11.60 -3.22
CA LEU A 19 -13.49 11.32 -4.58
C LEU A 19 -12.50 10.40 -5.31
N TYR A 20 -11.20 10.67 -5.20
CA TYR A 20 -10.14 9.81 -5.77
C TYR A 20 -10.21 8.38 -5.23
N ALA A 21 -10.35 8.21 -3.91
CA ALA A 21 -10.46 6.91 -3.27
C ALA A 21 -11.67 6.10 -3.77
N ARG A 22 -12.79 6.78 -4.01
CA ARG A 22 -14.00 6.14 -4.58
C ARG A 22 -13.81 5.69 -6.02
N GLU A 23 -13.08 6.46 -6.82
CA GLU A 23 -12.79 6.08 -8.22
C GLU A 23 -11.79 4.94 -8.29
N LEU A 24 -10.81 4.91 -7.39
CA LEU A 24 -9.81 3.86 -7.30
C LEU A 24 -10.42 2.53 -6.84
N ASP A 25 -11.41 2.57 -5.95
CA ASP A 25 -12.09 1.42 -5.32
C ASP A 25 -11.09 0.39 -4.73
N ASP A 26 -10.03 0.91 -4.12
CA ASP A 26 -8.95 0.09 -3.57
C ASP A 26 -8.17 0.85 -2.47
N VAL A 27 -7.21 0.17 -1.80
CA VAL A 27 -6.33 0.85 -0.86
C VAL A 27 -5.50 1.91 -1.57
N ILE A 28 -5.35 3.05 -0.92
CA ILE A 28 -4.37 4.06 -1.32
C ILE A 28 -3.01 3.62 -0.77
N ARG A 29 -2.07 3.30 -1.67
CA ARG A 29 -0.79 2.69 -1.29
C ARG A 29 -0.01 3.50 -0.24
N TYR A 30 0.06 4.81 -0.44
CA TYR A 30 0.88 5.71 0.39
C TYR A 30 0.08 6.39 1.50
N GLU A 31 -1.10 5.88 1.86
CA GLU A 31 -1.96 6.49 2.89
C GLU A 31 -1.25 6.64 4.24
N ARG A 32 -0.45 5.66 4.63
CA ARG A 32 0.32 5.71 5.89
C ARG A 32 1.41 6.77 5.82
N GLU A 33 2.15 6.85 4.73
CA GLU A 33 3.20 7.85 4.49
C GLU A 33 2.62 9.26 4.45
N ILE A 34 1.46 9.42 3.83
CA ILE A 34 0.73 10.69 3.78
C ILE A 34 0.33 11.13 5.19
N ARG A 35 -0.26 10.23 5.98
CA ARG A 35 -0.66 10.50 7.37
C ARG A 35 0.53 10.79 8.29
N GLN A 36 1.69 10.24 7.99
CA GLN A 36 2.94 10.44 8.73
C GLN A 36 3.72 11.67 8.26
N GLY A 37 3.21 12.43 7.28
CA GLY A 37 3.86 13.64 6.76
C GLY A 37 5.14 13.36 5.94
N ARG A 38 5.32 12.12 5.44
CA ARG A 38 6.48 11.72 4.62
C ARG A 38 6.30 11.96 3.13
N THR A 39 5.27 12.71 2.77
CA THR A 39 4.95 13.08 1.39
C THR A 39 4.81 14.58 1.26
N ARG A 40 4.91 15.09 0.03
CA ARG A 40 4.64 16.49 -0.28
C ARG A 40 3.32 16.57 -1.05
N ILE A 41 2.41 17.39 -0.57
CA ILE A 41 1.07 17.56 -1.13
C ILE A 41 0.97 18.94 -1.75
N TYR A 42 0.42 19.02 -2.95
CA TYR A 42 0.20 20.26 -3.68
C TYR A 42 -1.26 20.35 -4.13
N GLY A 43 -1.86 21.50 -3.92
CA GLY A 43 -3.15 21.86 -4.49
C GLY A 43 -2.99 22.36 -5.92
N VAL A 44 -3.98 22.05 -6.75
CA VAL A 44 -4.15 22.61 -8.10
C VAL A 44 -5.29 23.61 -8.05
N TRP A 45 -4.99 24.88 -8.28
CA TRP A 45 -5.94 25.97 -8.16
C TRP A 45 -6.25 26.61 -9.52
N ASN A 46 -7.45 27.08 -9.70
CA ASN A 46 -7.86 27.86 -10.86
C ASN A 46 -8.71 29.04 -10.41
N GLY A 47 -8.15 30.27 -10.50
CA GLY A 47 -8.84 31.48 -10.06
C GLY A 47 -9.28 31.42 -8.59
N GLY A 48 -8.45 30.90 -7.70
CA GLY A 48 -8.72 30.76 -6.27
C GLY A 48 -9.58 29.56 -5.87
N ALA A 49 -10.08 28.77 -6.81
CA ALA A 49 -10.81 27.53 -6.54
C ALA A 49 -9.87 26.33 -6.57
N LEU A 50 -9.93 25.47 -5.55
CA LEU A 50 -9.21 24.20 -5.52
C LEU A 50 -9.90 23.19 -6.47
N ILE A 51 -9.25 22.84 -7.56
CA ILE A 51 -9.81 22.01 -8.63
C ILE A 51 -9.18 20.60 -8.72
N GLY A 52 -8.11 20.38 -7.97
CA GLY A 52 -7.37 19.13 -7.97
C GLY A 52 -6.21 19.12 -6.99
N TYR A 53 -5.47 18.06 -6.98
CA TYR A 53 -4.26 17.93 -6.16
C TYR A 53 -3.28 16.93 -6.77
N GLY A 54 -2.04 16.98 -6.30
CA GLY A 54 -1.06 15.94 -6.56
C GLY A 54 -0.18 15.70 -5.34
N ILE A 55 0.32 14.47 -5.21
CA ILE A 55 1.18 14.03 -4.11
C ILE A 55 2.47 13.44 -4.66
N LEU A 56 3.60 13.92 -4.09
CA LEU A 56 4.92 13.37 -4.36
C LEU A 56 5.41 12.57 -3.16
N HIS A 57 5.96 11.39 -3.43
CA HIS A 57 6.72 10.65 -2.41
C HIS A 57 7.99 11.43 -2.03
N GLY A 58 8.26 11.54 -0.73
CA GLY A 58 9.29 12.45 -0.20
C GLY A 58 10.66 11.83 0.03
N GLU A 59 10.77 10.49 0.05
CA GLU A 59 11.93 9.78 0.59
C GLU A 59 12.47 8.68 -0.34
N GLY A 60 13.72 8.28 -0.11
CA GLY A 60 14.38 7.14 -0.72
C GLY A 60 14.51 7.23 -2.25
N GLU A 61 14.49 6.08 -2.89
CA GLU A 61 14.57 5.94 -4.36
C GLU A 61 13.35 6.52 -5.08
N ASP A 62 12.21 6.61 -4.40
CA ASP A 62 10.96 7.18 -4.94
C ASP A 62 10.84 8.68 -4.71
N ARG A 63 11.88 9.34 -4.19
CA ARG A 63 11.88 10.78 -3.97
C ARG A 63 11.50 11.55 -5.25
N ASN A 64 10.62 12.53 -5.11
CA ASN A 64 10.08 13.33 -6.21
C ASN A 64 9.24 12.53 -7.24
N THR A 65 8.72 11.38 -6.86
CA THR A 65 7.82 10.59 -7.71
C THR A 65 6.37 10.97 -7.43
N VAL A 66 5.61 11.30 -8.48
CA VAL A 66 4.16 11.52 -8.38
C VAL A 66 3.49 10.18 -8.09
N VAL A 67 2.73 10.11 -6.99
CA VAL A 67 2.04 8.89 -6.52
C VAL A 67 0.52 9.02 -6.47
N GLU A 68 0.02 10.25 -6.46
CA GLU A 68 -1.40 10.60 -6.65
C GLU A 68 -1.47 11.85 -7.52
N PHE A 69 -2.42 11.89 -8.44
CA PHE A 69 -2.80 13.09 -9.19
C PHE A 69 -4.27 13.01 -9.55
N PHE A 70 -5.02 14.02 -9.14
CA PHE A 70 -6.47 14.04 -9.34
C PHE A 70 -6.95 15.42 -9.71
N LEU A 71 -7.84 15.48 -10.69
CA LEU A 71 -8.61 16.66 -11.04
C LEU A 71 -10.10 16.35 -10.94
N LEU A 72 -10.87 17.33 -10.52
CA LEU A 72 -12.32 17.26 -10.57
C LEU A 72 -12.81 16.95 -12.00
N PRO A 73 -13.87 16.14 -12.19
CA PRO A 73 -14.31 15.65 -13.50
C PRO A 73 -14.45 16.75 -14.56
N GLN A 74 -14.98 17.91 -14.21
CA GLN A 74 -15.17 19.04 -15.13
C GLN A 74 -13.87 19.70 -15.65
N TYR A 75 -12.71 19.36 -15.05
CA TYR A 75 -11.39 19.88 -15.46
C TYR A 75 -10.51 18.83 -16.13
N ARG A 76 -10.96 17.58 -16.27
CA ARG A 76 -10.13 16.47 -16.74
C ARG A 76 -9.72 16.58 -18.22
N TRP A 77 -10.43 17.28 -19.02
CA TRP A 77 -10.00 17.56 -20.39
C TRP A 77 -8.73 18.43 -20.47
N HIS A 78 -8.32 19.04 -19.34
CA HIS A 78 -7.04 19.71 -19.18
C HIS A 78 -5.98 18.88 -18.43
N THR A 79 -6.21 17.59 -18.18
CA THR A 79 -5.32 16.77 -17.33
C THR A 79 -3.85 16.86 -17.77
N VAL A 80 -3.60 16.72 -19.05
CA VAL A 80 -2.23 16.70 -19.58
C VAL A 80 -1.51 18.05 -19.39
N PRO A 81 -2.01 19.20 -19.85
CA PRO A 81 -1.32 20.47 -19.63
C PRO A 81 -1.21 20.88 -18.16
N VAL A 82 -2.18 20.51 -17.32
CA VAL A 82 -2.10 20.75 -15.87
C VAL A 82 -1.03 19.87 -15.22
N PHE A 83 -0.94 18.60 -15.63
CA PHE A 83 0.10 17.69 -15.14
C PHE A 83 1.50 18.13 -15.57
N ASP A 84 1.68 18.58 -16.81
CA ASP A 84 2.95 19.11 -17.29
C ASP A 84 3.39 20.34 -16.47
N HIS A 85 2.45 21.23 -16.16
CA HIS A 85 2.72 22.36 -15.27
C HIS A 85 3.04 21.91 -13.83
N PHE A 86 2.26 20.96 -13.31
CA PHE A 86 2.47 20.37 -11.99
C PHE A 86 3.87 19.77 -11.84
N THR A 87 4.29 18.92 -12.77
CA THR A 87 5.59 18.25 -12.71
C THR A 87 6.75 19.24 -12.81
N LYS A 88 6.58 20.30 -13.60
CA LYS A 88 7.57 21.39 -13.72
C LYS A 88 7.72 22.17 -12.42
N VAL A 89 6.61 22.60 -11.79
CA VAL A 89 6.63 23.40 -10.56
C VAL A 89 7.17 22.57 -9.38
N THR A 90 6.81 21.31 -9.32
CA THR A 90 7.19 20.41 -8.21
C THR A 90 8.52 19.71 -8.38
N GLU A 91 9.16 19.89 -9.55
CA GLU A 91 10.40 19.20 -9.93
C GLU A 91 10.27 17.67 -9.80
N ALA A 92 9.11 17.15 -10.21
CA ALA A 92 8.86 15.72 -10.18
C ALA A 92 9.82 14.98 -11.13
N ALA A 93 10.39 13.87 -10.65
CA ALA A 93 11.36 13.06 -11.40
C ALA A 93 10.74 11.83 -12.06
N GLY A 94 9.60 11.37 -11.54
CA GLY A 94 8.94 10.17 -12.03
C GLY A 94 7.45 10.12 -11.68
N VAL A 95 6.82 9.08 -12.19
CA VAL A 95 5.42 8.75 -11.89
C VAL A 95 5.36 7.29 -11.46
N GLN A 96 4.60 7.02 -10.41
CA GLN A 96 4.25 5.66 -10.01
C GLN A 96 2.73 5.54 -9.95
N ALA A 97 2.19 4.71 -10.83
CA ALA A 97 0.76 4.44 -10.92
C ALA A 97 0.45 2.97 -10.66
N ARG A 98 -0.79 2.67 -10.30
CA ARG A 98 -1.32 1.31 -10.34
C ARG A 98 -2.23 1.16 -11.55
N THR A 99 -2.26 -0.02 -12.17
CA THR A 99 -3.03 -0.26 -13.40
C THR A 99 -4.54 -0.04 -13.27
N ASN A 100 -5.07 0.00 -12.05
CA ASN A 100 -6.46 0.39 -11.76
C ASN A 100 -6.66 1.90 -11.55
N ASP A 101 -5.59 2.70 -11.49
CA ASP A 101 -5.64 4.16 -11.52
C ASP A 101 -5.48 4.63 -12.98
N THR A 102 -6.56 4.59 -13.73
CA THR A 102 -6.53 4.85 -15.17
C THR A 102 -6.04 6.26 -15.53
N GLY A 103 -6.36 7.26 -14.70
CA GLY A 103 -5.92 8.65 -14.92
C GLY A 103 -4.41 8.78 -14.83
N LEU A 104 -3.83 8.29 -13.75
CA LEU A 104 -2.38 8.38 -13.55
C LEU A 104 -1.60 7.43 -14.47
N VAL A 105 -2.19 6.28 -14.85
CA VAL A 105 -1.60 5.35 -15.83
C VAL A 105 -1.50 6.01 -17.21
N LEU A 106 -2.51 6.75 -17.67
CA LEU A 106 -2.43 7.47 -18.95
C LEU A 106 -1.29 8.50 -18.93
N LEU A 107 -1.19 9.29 -17.86
CA LEU A 107 -0.10 10.25 -17.69
C LEU A 107 1.28 9.58 -17.64
N LEU A 108 1.38 8.43 -16.97
CA LEU A 108 2.60 7.64 -16.94
C LEU A 108 3.02 7.23 -18.37
N TYR A 109 2.11 6.67 -19.18
CA TYR A 109 2.42 6.26 -20.54
C TYR A 109 2.74 7.44 -21.47
N GLU A 110 2.08 8.58 -21.30
CA GLU A 110 2.28 9.74 -22.17
C GLU A 110 3.51 10.58 -21.80
N ARG A 111 3.94 10.57 -20.55
CA ARG A 111 4.95 11.50 -20.02
C ARG A 111 6.23 10.85 -19.51
N THR A 112 6.27 9.52 -19.42
CA THR A 112 7.44 8.85 -18.88
C THR A 112 8.10 7.92 -19.90
N ARG A 113 9.36 7.58 -19.58
CA ARG A 113 10.17 6.56 -20.25
C ARG A 113 10.52 5.47 -19.26
N ASP A 114 11.09 4.38 -19.77
CA ASP A 114 11.65 3.30 -18.95
C ASP A 114 10.63 2.74 -17.94
N ILE A 115 9.40 2.48 -18.42
CA ILE A 115 8.33 1.97 -17.58
C ILE A 115 8.67 0.57 -17.09
N VAL A 116 8.84 0.43 -15.78
CA VAL A 116 9.12 -0.84 -15.11
C VAL A 116 7.94 -1.29 -14.26
N PRO A 117 7.60 -2.58 -14.29
CA PRO A 117 6.55 -3.13 -13.45
C PRO A 117 7.04 -3.41 -12.03
N GLY A 118 6.24 -3.01 -11.05
CA GLY A 118 6.45 -3.23 -9.62
C GLY A 118 5.55 -4.33 -9.02
N ASN A 119 5.11 -4.12 -7.76
CA ASN A 119 4.30 -5.05 -7.00
C ASN A 119 2.98 -5.42 -7.68
N PHE A 120 2.56 -6.65 -7.44
CA PHE A 120 1.18 -7.08 -7.69
C PHE A 120 0.31 -6.68 -6.51
N TYR A 121 -0.90 -6.20 -6.78
CA TYR A 121 -1.96 -5.92 -5.81
C TYR A 121 -3.08 -6.91 -5.97
N PHE A 122 -3.66 -7.32 -4.85
CA PHE A 122 -4.66 -8.37 -4.79
C PHE A 122 -5.89 -7.88 -4.05
N ARG A 123 -7.05 -8.24 -4.61
CA ARG A 123 -8.33 -8.17 -3.92
C ARG A 123 -8.80 -9.58 -3.56
N ASP A 124 -9.52 -9.70 -2.46
CA ASP A 124 -10.18 -10.96 -2.13
C ASP A 124 -11.38 -11.19 -3.03
N ALA A 125 -11.55 -12.42 -3.51
CA ALA A 125 -12.65 -12.84 -4.36
C ALA A 125 -13.43 -14.04 -3.78
N GLU A 126 -12.81 -14.77 -2.85
CA GLU A 126 -13.41 -15.93 -2.24
C GLU A 126 -13.12 -15.99 -0.74
N ASN A 127 -14.15 -16.28 0.03
CA ASN A 127 -14.00 -16.59 1.44
C ASN A 127 -13.84 -18.11 1.59
N THR A 128 -12.60 -18.60 1.51
CA THR A 128 -12.29 -20.03 1.66
C THR A 128 -11.66 -20.28 3.03
N PRO A 129 -12.44 -20.64 4.05
CA PRO A 129 -11.87 -20.97 5.34
C PRO A 129 -11.16 -22.33 5.27
N GLN A 130 -9.85 -22.32 5.40
CA GLN A 130 -9.06 -23.53 5.61
C GLN A 130 -8.68 -23.61 7.10
N ARG A 131 -9.06 -24.68 7.75
CA ARG A 131 -8.62 -24.98 9.12
C ARG A 131 -7.62 -26.12 9.08
N THR A 132 -6.40 -25.87 9.51
CA THR A 132 -5.38 -26.90 9.73
C THR A 132 -5.38 -27.26 11.21
N PRO A 133 -5.67 -28.52 11.58
CA PRO A 133 -5.60 -28.95 12.98
C PRO A 133 -4.20 -28.76 13.54
N GLY A 134 -4.11 -28.43 14.83
CA GLY A 134 -2.83 -28.28 15.55
C GLY A 134 -2.14 -26.92 15.38
N LEU A 135 -2.75 -25.97 14.69
CA LEU A 135 -2.26 -24.60 14.60
C LEU A 135 -3.04 -23.65 15.49
N ARG A 136 -2.33 -22.74 16.12
CA ARG A 136 -2.91 -21.66 16.95
C ARG A 136 -2.52 -20.30 16.36
N CYS A 137 -3.52 -19.52 15.99
CA CYS A 137 -3.34 -18.14 15.60
C CYS A 137 -3.95 -17.23 16.70
N ARG A 138 -3.18 -16.25 17.16
CA ARG A 138 -3.59 -15.31 18.20
C ARG A 138 -3.02 -13.91 17.94
N ALA A 139 -3.59 -12.91 18.59
CA ALA A 139 -2.99 -11.57 18.62
C ALA A 139 -1.59 -11.63 19.25
N ILE A 140 -0.68 -10.80 18.78
CA ILE A 140 0.60 -10.56 19.43
C ILE A 140 0.35 -9.66 20.64
N THR A 141 1.01 -9.95 21.75
CA THR A 141 0.88 -9.21 23.00
C THR A 141 2.23 -8.64 23.43
N PRO A 142 2.28 -7.68 24.38
CA PRO A 142 3.55 -7.17 24.91
C PRO A 142 4.49 -8.25 25.47
N ASP A 143 3.94 -9.37 25.94
CA ASP A 143 4.73 -10.50 26.48
C ASP A 143 5.56 -11.20 25.36
N ASP A 144 5.17 -11.03 24.10
CA ASP A 144 5.87 -11.62 22.96
C ASP A 144 7.07 -10.77 22.52
N LEU A 145 7.25 -9.55 23.06
CA LEU A 145 8.23 -8.58 22.61
C LEU A 145 9.66 -9.15 22.62
N ASP A 146 10.04 -9.86 23.67
CA ASP A 146 11.40 -10.38 23.82
C ASP A 146 11.70 -11.50 22.82
N VAL A 147 10.77 -12.38 22.59
CA VAL A 147 10.92 -13.51 21.67
C VAL A 147 10.83 -13.05 20.21
N LEU A 148 10.05 -12.01 19.91
CA LEU A 148 9.88 -11.47 18.55
C LEU A 148 11.02 -10.54 18.13
N THR A 149 11.64 -9.80 19.05
CA THR A 149 12.71 -8.86 18.73
C THR A 149 13.81 -9.50 17.86
N PRO A 150 14.46 -10.62 18.21
CA PRO A 150 15.50 -11.22 17.39
C PRO A 150 14.95 -11.78 16.06
N ILE A 151 13.70 -12.22 16.03
CA ILE A 151 13.08 -12.76 14.82
C ILE A 151 12.86 -11.64 13.80
N MET A 152 12.31 -10.51 14.24
CA MET A 152 11.85 -9.44 13.36
C MET A 152 12.97 -8.47 12.94
N THR A 153 14.00 -8.33 13.73
CA THR A 153 15.17 -7.50 13.38
C THR A 153 16.20 -8.21 12.51
N THR A 154 16.17 -9.55 12.45
CA THR A 154 17.15 -10.36 11.69
C THR A 154 16.57 -11.16 10.53
N SER A 155 15.24 -11.21 10.40
CA SER A 155 14.58 -12.07 9.39
C SER A 155 14.66 -11.48 7.99
N GLU A 156 15.44 -12.09 7.11
CA GLU A 156 15.34 -11.86 5.67
C GLU A 156 13.90 -12.09 5.18
N GLY A 157 13.30 -11.07 4.60
CA GLY A 157 11.98 -11.16 3.98
C GLY A 157 10.80 -10.75 4.87
N TRP A 158 11.05 -10.10 6.00
CA TRP A 158 10.01 -9.43 6.75
C TRP A 158 9.52 -8.19 5.96
N PRO A 159 8.23 -8.07 5.64
CA PRO A 159 7.73 -7.00 4.77
C PRO A 159 7.60 -5.64 5.49
N PHE A 160 7.81 -5.61 6.80
CA PHE A 160 7.66 -4.39 7.60
C PHE A 160 9.03 -4.01 8.17
N GLU A 161 9.48 -2.80 7.89
CA GLU A 161 10.67 -2.24 8.51
C GLU A 161 10.36 -1.91 9.98
N LEU A 162 10.72 -2.82 10.87
CA LEU A 162 10.73 -2.60 12.31
C LEU A 162 12.20 -2.52 12.74
N PRO A 163 12.79 -1.32 12.69
CA PRO A 163 14.24 -1.15 12.82
C PRO A 163 14.77 -1.50 14.21
N ASP A 164 13.91 -1.46 15.23
CA ASP A 164 14.31 -1.70 16.61
C ASP A 164 13.15 -2.20 17.48
N ARG A 165 13.47 -2.50 18.75
CA ARG A 165 12.54 -2.96 19.76
C ARG A 165 11.42 -1.95 20.05
N GLY A 166 11.68 -0.65 19.96
CA GLY A 166 10.67 0.39 20.20
C GLY A 166 9.62 0.41 19.11
N ALA A 167 10.05 0.34 17.85
CA ALA A 167 9.15 0.22 16.70
C ALA A 167 8.30 -1.05 16.78
N LEU A 168 8.88 -2.18 17.21
CA LEU A 168 8.15 -3.43 17.44
C LEU A 168 7.11 -3.28 18.57
N ALA A 169 7.45 -2.64 19.69
CA ALA A 169 6.52 -2.38 20.78
C ALA A 169 5.32 -1.55 20.31
N THR A 170 5.57 -0.46 19.59
CA THR A 170 4.53 0.39 19.01
C THR A 170 3.63 -0.40 18.04
N TRP A 171 4.22 -1.27 17.20
CA TRP A 171 3.44 -2.11 16.30
C TRP A 171 2.59 -3.15 17.05
N ILE A 172 3.09 -3.72 18.16
CA ILE A 172 2.32 -4.61 19.03
C ILE A 172 1.11 -3.87 19.64
N GLU A 173 1.33 -2.65 20.15
CA GLU A 173 0.28 -1.81 20.71
C GLU A 173 -0.81 -1.46 19.69
N SER A 174 -0.46 -1.36 18.40
CA SER A 174 -1.46 -1.12 17.34
C SER A 174 -2.41 -2.29 17.09
N ASN A 175 -2.17 -3.45 17.69
CA ASN A 175 -2.91 -4.70 17.49
C ASN A 175 -2.98 -5.18 16.04
N GLU A 176 -2.00 -4.79 15.24
CA GLU A 176 -1.89 -5.17 13.83
C GLU A 176 -1.27 -6.57 13.62
N GLY A 177 -0.58 -7.11 14.63
CA GLY A 177 0.14 -8.38 14.57
C GLY A 177 -0.65 -9.62 14.98
N ARG A 178 -0.41 -10.73 14.27
CA ARG A 178 -0.93 -12.06 14.61
C ARG A 178 0.21 -13.07 14.64
N LEU A 179 0.22 -13.92 15.64
CA LEU A 179 1.23 -14.96 15.81
C LEU A 179 0.63 -16.31 15.47
N LEU A 180 1.30 -17.05 14.61
CA LEU A 180 1.01 -18.45 14.31
C LEU A 180 1.98 -19.34 15.04
N GLU A 181 1.46 -20.28 15.82
CA GLU A 181 2.23 -21.24 16.61
C GLU A 181 1.87 -22.68 16.20
N ASP A 182 2.87 -23.54 16.22
CA ASP A 182 2.75 -25.01 16.13
C ASP A 182 3.44 -25.65 17.33
N ASP A 183 3.53 -26.97 17.38
CA ASP A 183 4.14 -27.71 18.49
C ASP A 183 5.63 -27.40 18.70
N GLU A 184 6.29 -26.83 17.70
CA GLU A 184 7.70 -26.41 17.75
C GLU A 184 7.89 -24.93 18.10
N GLY A 185 6.79 -24.18 18.39
CA GLY A 185 6.78 -22.76 18.71
C GLY A 185 6.35 -21.86 17.55
N ILE A 186 6.92 -20.63 17.45
CA ILE A 186 6.51 -19.64 16.44
C ILE A 186 6.75 -20.18 15.02
N ALA A 187 5.67 -20.33 14.28
CA ALA A 187 5.65 -20.81 12.90
C ALA A 187 5.48 -19.70 11.86
N GLY A 188 4.86 -18.58 12.24
CA GLY A 188 4.66 -17.46 11.33
C GLY A 188 4.06 -16.24 12.02
N ILE A 189 4.05 -15.13 11.29
CA ILE A 189 3.50 -13.87 11.74
C ILE A 189 2.60 -13.33 10.63
N GLY A 190 1.37 -12.95 10.98
CA GLY A 190 0.42 -12.25 10.14
C GLY A 190 0.31 -10.79 10.52
N ALA A 191 -0.17 -9.97 9.61
CA ALA A 191 -0.45 -8.57 9.88
C ALA A 191 -1.80 -8.14 9.27
N ILE A 192 -2.50 -7.25 10.00
CA ILE A 192 -3.69 -6.56 9.55
C ILE A 192 -3.42 -5.07 9.74
N LEU A 193 -3.02 -4.39 8.67
CA LEU A 193 -2.62 -2.98 8.71
C LEU A 193 -3.84 -2.07 8.57
N HIS A 194 -4.14 -1.31 9.61
CA HIS A 194 -5.36 -0.51 9.72
C HIS A 194 -5.25 0.92 9.17
N GLY A 195 -4.04 1.41 8.93
CA GLY A 195 -3.75 2.79 8.56
C GLY A 195 -4.07 3.15 7.09
N TYR A 196 -5.03 2.48 6.45
CA TYR A 196 -5.45 2.73 5.07
C TYR A 196 -6.85 3.36 5.00
N ASN A 197 -7.21 3.85 3.81
CA ASN A 197 -8.53 4.42 3.54
C ASN A 197 -9.65 3.37 3.74
N ALA A 198 -10.72 3.76 4.42
CA ALA A 198 -11.89 2.89 4.60
C ALA A 198 -12.53 2.54 3.23
N PRO A 199 -13.09 1.32 3.07
CA PRO A 199 -13.24 0.28 4.10
C PRO A 199 -12.07 -0.72 4.14
N PHE A 200 -10.93 -0.42 3.58
CA PHE A 200 -9.87 -1.39 3.34
C PHE A 200 -8.90 -1.56 4.52
N ALA A 201 -8.31 -2.76 4.62
CA ALA A 201 -7.11 -3.03 5.39
C ALA A 201 -6.13 -3.85 4.53
N SER A 202 -4.84 -3.53 4.63
CA SER A 202 -3.82 -4.35 3.97
C SER A 202 -3.43 -5.49 4.90
N ILE A 203 -3.38 -6.71 4.35
CA ILE A 203 -2.97 -7.90 5.09
C ILE A 203 -1.69 -8.49 4.53
N GLY A 204 -0.93 -9.12 5.39
CA GLY A 204 0.31 -9.77 4.99
C GLY A 204 0.69 -10.92 5.92
N MET A 205 1.73 -11.67 5.52
CA MET A 205 2.24 -12.76 6.35
C MET A 205 3.72 -13.04 6.05
N VAL A 206 4.39 -13.58 7.05
CA VAL A 206 5.66 -14.27 6.89
C VAL A 206 5.58 -15.63 7.57
N VAL A 207 6.17 -16.66 6.97
CA VAL A 207 6.28 -18.00 7.55
C VAL A 207 7.73 -18.28 7.85
N MET A 208 8.02 -18.70 9.07
CA MET A 208 9.36 -19.05 9.52
C MET A 208 9.97 -20.14 8.62
N LYS A 209 11.27 -20.05 8.36
CA LYS A 209 11.96 -20.95 7.41
C LYS A 209 11.69 -22.43 7.69
N ARG A 210 11.69 -22.83 8.98
CA ARG A 210 11.41 -24.21 9.43
C ARG A 210 9.99 -24.69 9.09
N ALA A 211 9.03 -23.74 9.02
CA ALA A 211 7.60 -24.03 8.89
C ALA A 211 7.07 -23.87 7.44
N ARG A 212 7.94 -23.50 6.49
CA ARG A 212 7.55 -23.31 5.08
C ARG A 212 7.13 -24.61 4.42
N ARG A 213 6.30 -24.51 3.37
CA ARG A 213 5.77 -25.61 2.55
C ARG A 213 4.86 -26.59 3.29
N ARG A 214 4.36 -26.22 4.48
CA ARG A 214 3.39 -27.01 5.27
C ARG A 214 1.95 -26.46 5.17
N GLY A 215 1.67 -25.49 4.26
CA GLY A 215 0.36 -24.84 4.14
C GLY A 215 0.13 -23.66 5.11
N TYR A 216 1.06 -23.39 6.01
CA TYR A 216 0.91 -22.40 7.11
C TYR A 216 0.70 -20.97 6.59
N GLY A 217 1.30 -20.62 5.45
CA GLY A 217 1.08 -19.31 4.85
C GLY A 217 -0.37 -19.10 4.40
N ALA A 218 -0.98 -20.11 3.79
CA ALA A 218 -2.38 -20.05 3.40
C ALA A 218 -3.29 -19.99 4.63
N TYR A 219 -3.05 -20.85 5.62
CA TYR A 219 -3.79 -20.82 6.89
C TYR A 219 -3.73 -19.43 7.55
N LEU A 220 -2.54 -18.84 7.64
CA LEU A 220 -2.35 -17.53 8.28
C LEU A 220 -3.07 -16.41 7.51
N ILE A 221 -3.02 -16.45 6.18
CA ILE A 221 -3.77 -15.49 5.33
C ILE A 221 -5.27 -15.65 5.56
N GLU A 222 -5.80 -16.87 5.64
CA GLU A 222 -7.22 -17.11 5.91
C GLU A 222 -7.65 -16.57 7.29
N GLU A 223 -6.82 -16.75 8.32
CA GLU A 223 -7.11 -16.23 9.65
C GLU A 223 -7.13 -14.69 9.67
N VAL A 224 -6.11 -14.03 9.08
CA VAL A 224 -6.10 -12.56 9.03
C VAL A 224 -7.20 -12.00 8.12
N LYS A 225 -7.61 -12.71 7.04
CA LYS A 225 -8.80 -12.37 6.26
C LYS A 225 -10.06 -12.38 7.11
N ARG A 226 -10.30 -13.51 7.79
CA ARG A 226 -11.48 -13.69 8.63
C ARG A 226 -11.60 -12.59 9.69
N GLU A 227 -10.49 -12.27 10.36
CA GLU A 227 -10.46 -11.20 11.34
C GLU A 227 -10.68 -9.82 10.70
N THR A 228 -10.10 -9.56 9.54
CA THR A 228 -10.32 -8.31 8.79
C THR A 228 -11.80 -8.10 8.49
N TYR A 229 -12.49 -9.14 8.03
CA TYR A 229 -13.94 -9.06 7.80
C TYR A 229 -14.74 -8.91 9.11
N ALA A 230 -14.33 -9.57 10.18
CA ALA A 230 -14.97 -9.41 11.49
C ALA A 230 -14.85 -7.97 12.04
N MET A 231 -13.84 -7.22 11.61
CA MET A 231 -13.68 -5.78 11.90
C MET A 231 -14.48 -4.88 10.95
N GLY A 232 -15.29 -5.43 10.05
CA GLY A 232 -16.04 -4.66 9.04
C GLY A 232 -15.16 -4.09 7.94
N LYS A 233 -13.95 -4.61 7.75
CA LYS A 233 -13.01 -4.16 6.72
C LYS A 233 -12.87 -5.17 5.58
N ILE A 234 -12.41 -4.69 4.42
CA ILE A 234 -12.19 -5.49 3.23
C ILE A 234 -10.67 -5.73 3.07
N PRO A 235 -10.22 -7.01 3.11
CA PRO A 235 -8.80 -7.31 2.99
C PRO A 235 -8.25 -7.01 1.59
N ARG A 236 -7.06 -6.45 1.56
CA ARG A 236 -6.21 -6.25 0.40
C ARG A 236 -4.83 -6.79 0.71
N ALA A 237 -4.09 -7.18 -0.31
CA ALA A 237 -2.71 -7.63 -0.16
C ALA A 237 -1.86 -7.16 -1.33
N ASP A 238 -0.56 -7.13 -1.15
CA ASP A 238 0.38 -6.96 -2.25
C ASP A 238 1.59 -7.88 -2.10
N CYS A 239 2.31 -8.09 -3.18
CA CYS A 239 3.59 -8.78 -3.13
C CYS A 239 4.53 -8.30 -4.22
N ALA A 240 5.83 -8.38 -3.93
CA ALA A 240 6.88 -8.07 -4.89
C ALA A 240 6.86 -9.04 -6.09
N PRO A 241 7.27 -8.58 -7.30
CA PRO A 241 7.22 -9.40 -8.51
C PRO A 241 8.02 -10.71 -8.41
N TRP A 242 9.12 -10.68 -7.70
CA TRP A 242 9.99 -11.85 -7.48
C TRP A 242 9.49 -12.81 -6.40
N ASN A 243 8.53 -12.41 -5.56
CA ASN A 243 8.02 -13.24 -4.48
C ASN A 243 6.93 -14.21 -4.96
N ALA A 244 7.34 -15.22 -5.76
CA ALA A 244 6.44 -16.22 -6.30
C ALA A 244 5.72 -17.03 -5.21
N ALA A 245 6.35 -17.23 -4.05
CA ALA A 245 5.75 -17.97 -2.94
C ALA A 245 4.57 -17.21 -2.32
N SER A 246 4.74 -15.91 -2.05
CA SER A 246 3.65 -15.05 -1.56
C SER A 246 2.50 -15.00 -2.58
N ARG A 247 2.81 -14.76 -3.86
CA ARG A 247 1.80 -14.76 -4.93
C ARG A 247 1.01 -16.06 -5.00
N ALA A 248 1.69 -17.21 -4.96
CA ALA A 248 1.03 -18.52 -4.97
C ALA A 248 0.15 -18.74 -3.73
N THR A 249 0.60 -18.26 -2.56
CA THR A 249 -0.17 -18.33 -1.31
C THR A 249 -1.43 -17.49 -1.41
N LEU A 250 -1.33 -16.23 -1.82
CA LEU A 250 -2.48 -15.32 -1.97
C LEU A 250 -3.51 -15.88 -2.97
N LEU A 251 -3.07 -16.38 -4.13
CA LEU A 251 -3.98 -16.99 -5.12
C LEU A 251 -4.70 -18.22 -4.55
N ARG A 252 -4.02 -19.08 -3.78
CA ARG A 252 -4.65 -20.25 -3.13
C ARG A 252 -5.64 -19.86 -2.05
N SER A 253 -5.43 -18.73 -1.40
CA SER A 253 -6.33 -18.19 -0.37
C SER A 253 -7.46 -17.33 -0.95
N GLY A 254 -7.78 -17.48 -2.24
CA GLY A 254 -8.92 -16.84 -2.90
C GLY A 254 -8.71 -15.41 -3.34
N PHE A 255 -7.48 -14.88 -3.27
CA PHE A 255 -7.18 -13.57 -3.81
C PHE A 255 -7.00 -13.61 -5.34
N LEU A 256 -7.43 -12.54 -6.00
CA LEU A 256 -7.19 -12.30 -7.43
C LEU A 256 -6.28 -11.09 -7.61
N VAL A 257 -5.42 -11.13 -8.62
CA VAL A 257 -4.65 -9.96 -9.02
C VAL A 257 -5.62 -8.87 -9.49
N ASN A 258 -5.60 -7.72 -8.83
CA ASN A 258 -6.47 -6.58 -9.11
C ASN A 258 -5.74 -5.48 -9.89
N ALA A 259 -4.47 -5.25 -9.53
CA ALA A 259 -3.65 -4.23 -10.16
C ALA A 259 -2.17 -4.59 -10.11
N ARG A 260 -1.37 -3.82 -10.84
CA ARG A 260 0.08 -3.86 -10.79
C ARG A 260 0.64 -2.45 -10.67
N ALA A 261 1.67 -2.25 -9.86
CA ALA A 261 2.41 -1.00 -9.88
C ALA A 261 3.19 -0.88 -11.19
N LEU A 262 3.23 0.32 -11.72
CA LEU A 262 4.06 0.75 -12.84
C LEU A 262 4.83 2.00 -12.40
N ARG A 263 6.11 2.08 -12.73
CA ARG A 263 6.94 3.25 -12.47
C ARG A 263 7.63 3.67 -13.76
N GLY A 264 7.66 4.96 -14.02
CA GLY A 264 8.38 5.54 -15.16
C GLY A 264 9.10 6.81 -14.77
N THR A 265 10.21 7.11 -15.45
CA THR A 265 10.97 8.34 -15.29
C THR A 265 10.38 9.41 -16.19
N LEU A 266 10.10 10.61 -15.67
CA LEU A 266 9.61 11.72 -16.47
C LEU A 266 10.66 12.10 -17.54
N SER A 267 10.18 12.30 -18.76
CA SER A 267 11.02 12.82 -19.83
C SER A 267 11.39 14.27 -19.55
N ALA A 268 12.67 14.64 -19.71
CA ALA A 268 13.05 16.04 -19.66
C ALA A 268 12.17 16.83 -20.64
N GLN A 269 11.44 17.81 -20.13
CA GLN A 269 10.67 18.72 -20.99
C GLN A 269 11.68 19.57 -21.78
N SER A 270 11.68 19.38 -23.10
CA SER A 270 12.46 20.18 -24.04
C SER A 270 11.88 21.59 -24.16
#